data_d2e8820e541f220416d6f85540a3065f
#
_entry.id   d2e8820e541f220416d6f85540a3065f
#
_cell.length_a   1.000
_cell.length_b   1.000
_cell.length_c   1.000
_cell.angle_alpha   90.00
_cell.angle_beta   90.00
_cell.angle_gamma   90.00
#
_symmetry.space_group_name_H-M   'P 1'
#
loop_
_entity.id
_entity.type
_entity.pdbx_description
1 polymer ?
#
loop_
_entity_poly.entity_id
_entity_poly.type
_entity_poly.pdbx_seq_one_letter_code
_entity_poly.pdbx_strand_id
1 'polypeptide(L)'
;AFDSSDQDEEVKALIAAIESGVTQVREPVYLYSGYSRGTNDIGSTYVEIDLTNQRLVFYQKGTPIVDTPIVSGNPDIEGCGTPTGCYALDAKESPAVLTGEDYEANVTYWMPFAGNVGIHDASWRSEFGGNLYLWEGSHGCVNVPYDKAAEIYANIEVGMPVVVYE
;
A
#
# COMPACT_ATOMS: atom_id res chain seq x y z
N ALA A 1 3.63 3.06 -13.75
CA ALA A 1 3.61 4.47 -13.32
C ALA A 1 2.78 4.57 -12.03
N PHE A 2 3.25 5.37 -11.09
CA PHE A 2 2.60 5.58 -9.79
C PHE A 2 1.38 6.53 -9.86
N ASP A 3 1.12 7.12 -11.01
CA ASP A 3 0.04 8.09 -11.16
C ASP A 3 -1.35 7.46 -11.02
N SER A 4 -2.20 8.05 -10.19
CA SER A 4 -3.62 7.74 -10.07
C SER A 4 -4.45 8.99 -10.33
N SER A 5 -5.36 8.94 -11.31
CA SER A 5 -6.19 10.09 -11.67
C SER A 5 -7.45 10.19 -10.80
N ASP A 6 -7.80 11.42 -10.43
CA ASP A 6 -9.12 11.74 -9.90
C ASP A 6 -10.10 11.81 -11.06
N GLN A 7 -10.87 10.75 -11.30
CA GLN A 7 -11.79 10.67 -12.44
C GLN A 7 -12.89 11.72 -12.39
N ASP A 8 -13.45 12.01 -11.22
CA ASP A 8 -14.55 12.94 -11.07
C ASP A 8 -14.08 14.38 -11.30
N GLU A 9 -12.95 14.78 -10.73
CA GLU A 9 -12.37 16.09 -10.93
C GLU A 9 -11.81 16.26 -12.35
N GLU A 10 -11.25 15.19 -12.95
CA GLU A 10 -10.77 15.22 -14.33
C GLU A 10 -11.92 15.41 -15.33
N VAL A 11 -13.06 14.75 -15.13
CA VAL A 11 -14.26 14.95 -15.97
C VAL A 11 -14.74 16.39 -15.90
N LYS A 12 -14.82 17.00 -14.71
CA LYS A 12 -15.19 18.41 -14.53
C LYS A 12 -14.22 19.35 -15.26
N ALA A 13 -12.91 19.08 -15.11
CA ALA A 13 -11.88 19.88 -15.75
C ALA A 13 -11.90 19.75 -17.28
N LEU A 14 -12.19 18.57 -17.82
CA LEU A 14 -12.36 18.34 -19.26
C LEU A 14 -13.60 19.06 -19.82
N ILE A 15 -14.72 19.00 -19.12
CA ILE A 15 -15.95 19.73 -19.52
C ILE A 15 -15.66 21.23 -19.61
N ALA A 16 -15.04 21.79 -18.58
CA ALA A 16 -14.70 23.22 -18.56
C ALA A 16 -13.73 23.59 -19.69
N ALA A 17 -12.75 22.73 -20.00
CA ALA A 17 -11.81 22.94 -21.11
C ALA A 17 -12.53 22.93 -22.46
N ILE A 18 -13.46 22.00 -22.69
CA ILE A 18 -14.26 21.90 -23.92
C ILE A 18 -15.19 23.14 -24.06
N GLU A 19 -15.89 23.52 -23.01
CA GLU A 19 -16.78 24.67 -23.00
C GLU A 19 -16.06 26.01 -23.27
N SER A 20 -14.77 26.10 -22.86
CA SER A 20 -13.96 27.28 -23.11
C SER A 20 -13.66 27.49 -24.60
N GLY A 21 -13.70 26.44 -25.43
CA GLY A 21 -13.35 26.47 -26.86
C GLY A 21 -11.88 26.81 -27.15
N VAL A 22 -11.02 26.82 -26.14
CA VAL A 22 -9.61 27.17 -26.27
C VAL A 22 -8.76 25.90 -26.38
N THR A 23 -7.92 25.83 -27.42
CA THR A 23 -6.93 24.75 -27.52
C THR A 23 -5.86 24.94 -26.46
N GLN A 24 -5.69 23.94 -25.61
CA GLN A 24 -4.73 23.95 -24.50
C GLN A 24 -4.07 22.59 -24.29
N VAL A 25 -2.84 22.60 -23.79
CA VAL A 25 -2.20 21.42 -23.22
C VAL A 25 -2.34 21.52 -21.72
N ARG A 26 -2.81 20.44 -21.10
CA ARG A 26 -3.03 20.41 -19.65
C ARG A 26 -2.58 19.08 -19.06
N GLU A 27 -2.21 19.11 -17.81
CA GLU A 27 -2.01 17.90 -16.99
C GLU A 27 -3.37 17.39 -16.52
N PRO A 28 -3.60 16.07 -16.45
CA PRO A 28 -4.75 15.49 -15.79
C PRO A 28 -4.81 15.85 -14.30
N VAL A 29 -5.99 15.81 -13.71
CA VAL A 29 -6.14 15.93 -12.26
C VAL A 29 -5.80 14.59 -11.64
N TYR A 30 -4.80 14.57 -10.76
CA TYR A 30 -4.32 13.36 -10.09
C TYR A 30 -4.73 13.34 -8.62
N LEU A 31 -5.16 12.18 -8.13
CA LEU A 31 -5.22 11.89 -6.69
C LEU A 31 -3.80 11.76 -6.12
N TYR A 32 -2.97 11.00 -6.84
CA TYR A 32 -1.56 10.80 -6.54
C TYR A 32 -0.75 10.96 -7.83
N SER A 33 0.40 11.56 -7.72
CA SER A 33 1.33 11.67 -8.86
C SER A 33 2.69 11.14 -8.48
N GLY A 34 3.37 10.51 -9.44
CA GLY A 34 4.75 10.06 -9.28
C GLY A 34 5.68 11.21 -8.92
N TYR A 35 6.74 10.89 -8.19
CA TYR A 35 7.77 11.85 -7.80
C TYR A 35 8.40 12.56 -9.01
N SER A 36 8.48 11.86 -10.13
CA SER A 36 8.93 12.40 -11.41
C SER A 36 8.20 11.73 -12.57
N ARG A 37 8.29 12.34 -13.78
CA ARG A 37 7.82 11.72 -15.03
C ARG A 37 8.90 10.86 -15.71
N GLY A 38 9.98 10.57 -15.02
CA GLY A 38 11.10 9.76 -15.49
C GLY A 38 10.95 8.27 -15.20
N THR A 39 12.06 7.57 -15.23
CA THR A 39 12.13 6.11 -14.96
C THR A 39 12.04 5.75 -13.48
N ASN A 40 12.19 6.72 -12.58
CA ASN A 40 12.05 6.57 -11.13
C ASN A 40 10.91 7.47 -10.63
N ASP A 41 9.68 7.09 -10.93
CA ASP A 41 8.47 7.84 -10.59
C ASP A 41 8.02 7.64 -9.13
N ILE A 42 8.49 6.59 -8.45
CA ILE A 42 8.23 6.35 -7.02
C ILE A 42 9.19 7.10 -6.08
N GLY A 43 10.30 7.63 -6.61
CA GLY A 43 11.30 8.35 -5.81
C GLY A 43 12.19 7.44 -4.98
N SER A 44 12.64 7.94 -3.82
CA SER A 44 13.58 7.23 -2.94
C SER A 44 13.04 6.98 -1.53
N THR A 45 11.77 7.31 -1.29
CA THR A 45 11.07 7.08 -0.02
C THR A 45 9.79 6.30 -0.32
N TYR A 46 9.77 5.01 -0.01
CA TYR A 46 8.70 4.10 -0.37
C TYR A 46 8.80 2.79 0.41
N VAL A 47 7.76 1.99 0.38
CA VAL A 47 7.73 0.63 0.95
C VAL A 47 7.79 -0.39 -0.18
N GLU A 48 8.67 -1.39 -0.06
CA GLU A 48 8.70 -2.60 -0.88
C GLU A 48 8.13 -3.78 -0.11
N ILE A 49 7.30 -4.57 -0.78
CA ILE A 49 6.74 -5.82 -0.27
C ILE A 49 7.04 -6.92 -1.28
N ASP A 50 7.98 -7.78 -0.92
CA ASP A 50 8.40 -8.96 -1.67
C ASP A 50 7.60 -10.17 -1.18
N LEU A 51 6.63 -10.60 -1.98
CA LEU A 51 5.74 -11.71 -1.65
C LEU A 51 6.45 -13.07 -1.75
N THR A 52 7.42 -13.20 -2.67
CA THR A 52 8.21 -14.43 -2.81
C THR A 52 9.08 -14.69 -1.60
N ASN A 53 9.77 -13.66 -1.11
CA ASN A 53 10.67 -13.78 0.04
C ASN A 53 9.98 -13.46 1.38
N GLN A 54 8.69 -13.10 1.36
CA GLN A 54 7.91 -12.72 2.53
C GLN A 54 8.63 -11.68 3.38
N ARG A 55 8.97 -10.57 2.75
CA ARG A 55 9.79 -9.50 3.31
C ARG A 55 9.22 -8.13 2.97
N LEU A 56 9.24 -7.22 3.92
CA LEU A 56 8.95 -5.81 3.73
C LEU A 56 10.18 -4.98 4.04
N VAL A 57 10.50 -4.05 3.14
CA VAL A 57 11.56 -3.04 3.34
C VAL A 57 10.98 -1.66 3.17
N PHE A 58 11.18 -0.79 4.16
CA PHE A 58 10.82 0.62 4.06
C PHE A 58 12.06 1.47 3.85
N TYR A 59 12.12 2.13 2.72
CA TYR A 59 13.20 3.05 2.35
C TYR A 59 12.82 4.50 2.66
N GLN A 60 13.71 5.22 3.30
CA GLN A 60 13.62 6.66 3.47
C GLN A 60 14.85 7.32 2.85
N LYS A 61 14.63 8.15 1.83
CA LYS A 61 15.72 8.81 1.06
C LYS A 61 16.79 7.84 0.56
N GLY A 62 16.36 6.68 0.09
CA GLY A 62 17.22 5.61 -0.42
C GLY A 62 17.90 4.74 0.65
N THR A 63 17.66 4.99 1.94
CA THR A 63 18.20 4.20 3.03
C THR A 63 17.11 3.30 3.61
N PRO A 64 17.32 1.98 3.74
CA PRO A 64 16.37 1.11 4.42
C PRO A 64 16.34 1.44 5.90
N ILE A 65 15.17 1.83 6.42
CA ILE A 65 14.95 2.14 7.83
C ILE A 65 14.21 1.02 8.56
N VAL A 66 13.37 0.27 7.84
CA VAL A 66 12.75 -0.95 8.34
C VAL A 66 13.03 -2.08 7.36
N ASP A 67 13.36 -3.25 7.89
CA ASP A 67 13.55 -4.49 7.15
C ASP A 67 13.01 -5.63 8.02
N THR A 68 11.95 -6.29 7.56
CA THR A 68 11.21 -7.23 8.41
C THR A 68 10.60 -8.38 7.60
N PRO A 69 10.59 -9.61 8.15
CA PRO A 69 9.75 -10.67 7.61
C PRO A 69 8.26 -10.32 7.81
N ILE A 70 7.42 -10.84 6.91
CA ILE A 70 5.98 -10.61 6.89
C ILE A 70 5.21 -11.92 6.79
N VAL A 71 3.88 -11.83 6.93
CA VAL A 71 2.95 -12.86 6.45
C VAL A 71 1.91 -12.16 5.58
N SER A 72 1.95 -12.46 4.28
CA SER A 72 1.00 -11.94 3.29
C SER A 72 -0.29 -12.76 3.23
N GLY A 73 -1.18 -12.38 2.33
CA GLY A 73 -2.35 -13.16 1.98
C GLY A 73 -1.98 -14.50 1.31
N ASN A 74 -2.85 -15.49 1.48
CA ASN A 74 -2.68 -16.80 0.85
C ASN A 74 -3.16 -16.76 -0.61
N PRO A 75 -2.27 -16.90 -1.61
CA PRO A 75 -2.66 -16.85 -3.02
C PRO A 75 -3.44 -18.08 -3.50
N ASP A 76 -3.36 -19.20 -2.77
CA ASP A 76 -4.07 -20.45 -3.09
C ASP A 76 -5.56 -20.39 -2.69
N ILE A 77 -5.97 -19.38 -1.92
CA ILE A 77 -7.35 -19.11 -1.53
C ILE A 77 -7.89 -17.95 -2.35
N GLU A 78 -8.97 -18.17 -3.08
CA GLU A 78 -9.61 -17.16 -3.92
C GLU A 78 -9.96 -15.91 -3.11
N GLY A 79 -9.50 -14.74 -3.60
CA GLY A 79 -9.73 -13.44 -2.92
C GLY A 79 -8.82 -13.14 -1.73
N CYS A 80 -7.92 -14.08 -1.35
CA CYS A 80 -7.02 -13.89 -0.20
C CYS A 80 -5.57 -13.54 -0.58
N GLY A 81 -5.20 -13.55 -1.87
CA GLY A 81 -3.87 -13.12 -2.30
C GLY A 81 -3.64 -11.62 -2.08
N THR A 82 -2.45 -11.24 -1.61
CA THR A 82 -2.04 -9.84 -1.59
C THR A 82 -1.83 -9.35 -3.03
N PRO A 83 -2.51 -8.28 -3.47
CA PRO A 83 -2.43 -7.85 -4.86
C PRO A 83 -1.07 -7.22 -5.18
N THR A 84 -0.44 -7.64 -6.28
CA THR A 84 0.79 -7.03 -6.80
C THR A 84 0.48 -5.72 -7.52
N GLY A 85 1.39 -4.75 -7.42
CA GLY A 85 1.24 -3.45 -8.07
C GLY A 85 2.04 -2.35 -7.39
N CYS A 86 1.79 -1.13 -7.84
CA CYS A 86 2.33 0.07 -7.24
C CYS A 86 1.15 0.91 -6.75
N TYR A 87 1.07 1.11 -5.46
CA TYR A 87 -0.04 1.76 -4.75
C TYR A 87 0.44 3.01 -4.05
N ALA A 88 -0.51 3.87 -3.66
CA ALA A 88 -0.27 4.90 -2.66
C ALA A 88 -0.85 4.44 -1.32
N LEU A 89 -0.23 4.85 -0.21
CA LEU A 89 -0.84 4.65 1.10
C LEU A 89 -2.11 5.50 1.21
N ASP A 90 -3.26 4.86 1.44
CA ASP A 90 -4.58 5.52 1.45
C ASP A 90 -4.86 6.25 2.77
N ALA A 91 -4.49 5.65 3.89
CA ALA A 91 -4.76 6.18 5.23
C ALA A 91 -3.77 5.65 6.28
N LYS A 92 -3.87 6.22 7.48
CA LYS A 92 -3.17 5.77 8.70
C LYS A 92 -4.16 5.83 9.86
N GLU A 93 -4.41 4.70 10.50
CA GLU A 93 -5.33 4.62 11.62
C GLU A 93 -4.68 3.91 12.81
N SER A 94 -4.94 4.41 14.02
CA SER A 94 -4.46 3.80 15.27
C SER A 94 -5.34 4.22 16.45
N PRO A 95 -5.98 3.27 17.19
CA PRO A 95 -6.17 1.87 16.81
C PRO A 95 -7.21 1.71 15.70
N ALA A 96 -7.29 0.51 15.11
CA ALA A 96 -8.32 0.17 14.13
C ALA A 96 -8.92 -1.23 14.39
N VAL A 97 -10.13 -1.43 13.88
CA VAL A 97 -10.80 -2.72 13.87
C VAL A 97 -11.00 -3.15 12.41
N LEU A 98 -10.33 -4.23 12.03
CA LEU A 98 -10.44 -4.80 10.70
C LEU A 98 -11.56 -5.84 10.70
N THR A 99 -12.56 -5.64 9.83
CA THR A 99 -13.70 -6.55 9.72
C THR A 99 -13.73 -7.20 8.35
N GLY A 100 -13.95 -8.49 8.30
CA GLY A 100 -14.23 -9.26 7.09
C GLY A 100 -15.54 -10.01 7.25
N GLU A 101 -15.86 -10.88 6.29
CA GLU A 101 -17.13 -11.63 6.29
C GLU A 101 -17.27 -12.51 7.54
N ASP A 102 -16.17 -13.16 7.96
CA ASP A 102 -16.16 -14.13 9.06
C ASP A 102 -15.14 -13.79 10.17
N TYR A 103 -14.56 -12.56 10.18
CA TYR A 103 -13.59 -12.19 11.20
C TYR A 103 -13.67 -10.73 11.63
N GLU A 104 -13.22 -10.51 12.86
CA GLU A 104 -12.91 -9.18 13.39
C GLU A 104 -11.53 -9.24 14.05
N ALA A 105 -10.65 -8.31 13.68
CA ALA A 105 -9.30 -8.22 14.23
C ALA A 105 -9.01 -6.81 14.74
N ASN A 106 -8.67 -6.71 16.03
CA ASN A 106 -8.19 -5.46 16.61
C ASN A 106 -6.70 -5.32 16.32
N VAL A 107 -6.31 -4.21 15.68
CA VAL A 107 -4.92 -3.86 15.38
C VAL A 107 -4.58 -2.51 16.00
N THR A 108 -3.30 -2.32 16.32
CA THR A 108 -2.85 -1.04 16.85
C THR A 108 -2.55 -0.07 15.71
N TYR A 109 -1.99 -0.57 14.61
CA TYR A 109 -1.58 0.23 13.47
C TYR A 109 -2.19 -0.33 12.19
N TRP A 110 -2.93 0.50 11.48
CA TRP A 110 -3.55 0.17 10.20
C TRP A 110 -3.11 1.15 9.11
N MET A 111 -2.58 0.63 8.01
CA MET A 111 -2.00 1.37 6.90
C MET A 111 -2.48 0.77 5.57
N PRO A 112 -3.73 1.08 5.14
CA PRO A 112 -4.30 0.57 3.89
C PRO A 112 -3.62 1.18 2.66
N PHE A 113 -3.50 0.36 1.58
CA PHE A 113 -2.92 0.79 0.32
C PHE A 113 -3.65 0.26 -0.93
N ALA A 114 -4.50 -0.76 -0.78
CA ALA A 114 -5.23 -1.35 -1.90
C ALA A 114 -6.65 -1.77 -1.45
N GLY A 115 -7.57 -0.81 -1.36
CA GLY A 115 -8.92 -1.03 -0.84
C GLY A 115 -8.89 -1.52 0.62
N ASN A 116 -9.32 -2.76 0.87
CA ASN A 116 -9.30 -3.36 2.21
C ASN A 116 -7.98 -4.09 2.54
N VAL A 117 -6.96 -3.95 1.68
CA VAL A 117 -5.65 -4.54 1.92
C VAL A 117 -4.69 -3.46 2.43
N GLY A 118 -3.97 -3.77 3.50
CA GLY A 118 -3.02 -2.85 4.11
C GLY A 118 -1.96 -3.56 4.93
N ILE A 119 -1.03 -2.78 5.46
CA ILE A 119 0.00 -3.22 6.41
C ILE A 119 -0.55 -3.01 7.82
N HIS A 120 -0.40 -4.01 8.68
CA HIS A 120 -0.81 -3.89 10.10
C HIS A 120 -0.01 -4.82 11.02
N ASP A 121 0.01 -4.50 12.30
CA ASP A 121 0.55 -5.38 13.33
C ASP A 121 -0.31 -6.63 13.48
N ALA A 122 0.34 -7.75 13.76
CA ALA A 122 -0.31 -9.03 14.02
C ALA A 122 0.20 -9.62 15.34
N SER A 123 -0.23 -9.03 16.45
CA SER A 123 0.21 -9.42 17.81
C SER A 123 -0.18 -10.84 18.22
N TRP A 124 -1.10 -11.47 17.49
CA TRP A 124 -1.49 -12.87 17.66
C TRP A 124 -0.51 -13.87 17.04
N ARG A 125 0.49 -13.39 16.25
CA ARG A 125 1.51 -14.22 15.63
C ARG A 125 2.83 -14.14 16.40
N SER A 126 3.50 -15.27 16.55
CA SER A 126 4.85 -15.36 17.11
C SER A 126 5.93 -15.50 16.04
N GLU A 127 5.54 -15.85 14.81
CA GLU A 127 6.46 -16.11 13.70
C GLU A 127 6.00 -15.38 12.43
N PHE A 128 6.99 -14.97 11.62
CA PHE A 128 6.79 -14.28 10.36
C PHE A 128 7.79 -14.78 9.31
N GLY A 129 7.43 -14.65 8.03
CA GLY A 129 8.29 -15.03 6.91
C GLY A 129 8.13 -16.47 6.46
N GLY A 130 9.04 -16.89 5.57
CA GLY A 130 9.05 -18.24 5.01
C GLY A 130 7.75 -18.59 4.28
N ASN A 131 7.28 -19.80 4.47
CA ASN A 131 6.08 -20.31 3.80
C ASN A 131 4.81 -20.20 4.66
N LEU A 132 4.82 -19.46 5.77
CA LEU A 132 3.68 -19.33 6.67
C LEU A 132 2.42 -18.84 5.95
N TYR A 133 2.56 -17.96 4.96
CA TYR A 133 1.44 -17.43 4.17
C TYR A 133 0.62 -18.49 3.43
N LEU A 134 1.18 -19.68 3.16
CA LEU A 134 0.48 -20.76 2.46
C LEU A 134 -0.52 -21.52 3.35
N TRP A 135 -0.33 -21.53 4.67
CA TRP A 135 -1.23 -22.26 5.61
C TRP A 135 -1.82 -21.39 6.71
N GLU A 136 -1.18 -20.27 7.01
CA GLU A 136 -1.64 -19.28 8.00
C GLU A 136 -1.65 -17.88 7.40
N GLY A 137 -1.84 -17.76 6.08
CA GLY A 137 -1.91 -16.49 5.36
C GLY A 137 -3.07 -15.63 5.83
N SER A 138 -2.97 -14.34 5.59
CA SER A 138 -4.06 -13.39 5.79
C SER A 138 -5.08 -13.48 4.65
N HIS A 139 -6.13 -12.67 4.72
CA HIS A 139 -7.10 -12.47 3.63
C HIS A 139 -6.67 -11.35 2.66
N GLY A 140 -5.35 -11.16 2.50
CA GLY A 140 -4.76 -10.17 1.60
C GLY A 140 -3.87 -9.15 2.29
N CYS A 141 -4.10 -8.85 3.56
CA CYS A 141 -3.30 -7.91 4.32
C CYS A 141 -1.86 -8.39 4.56
N VAL A 142 -0.96 -7.45 4.78
CA VAL A 142 0.45 -7.68 5.09
C VAL A 142 0.66 -7.57 6.60
N ASN A 143 0.79 -8.72 7.25
CA ASN A 143 1.01 -8.82 8.68
C ASN A 143 2.49 -8.62 8.99
N VAL A 144 2.80 -7.70 9.90
CA VAL A 144 4.17 -7.44 10.38
C VAL A 144 4.25 -7.55 11.90
N PRO A 145 5.46 -7.79 12.48
CA PRO A 145 5.67 -7.71 13.92
C PRO A 145 5.22 -6.36 14.48
N TYR A 146 4.71 -6.36 15.71
CA TYR A 146 4.16 -5.17 16.37
C TYR A 146 5.13 -3.97 16.41
N ASP A 147 6.39 -4.21 16.81
CA ASP A 147 7.43 -3.20 16.87
C ASP A 147 7.75 -2.62 15.49
N LYS A 148 7.70 -3.47 14.44
CA LYS A 148 7.92 -3.05 13.06
C LYS A 148 6.74 -2.26 12.50
N ALA A 149 5.51 -2.65 12.83
CA ALA A 149 4.32 -1.86 12.49
C ALA A 149 4.40 -0.45 13.12
N ALA A 150 4.80 -0.37 14.38
CA ALA A 150 5.00 0.91 15.07
C ALA A 150 6.05 1.80 14.37
N GLU A 151 7.20 1.20 13.99
CA GLU A 151 8.28 1.89 13.31
C GLU A 151 7.87 2.37 11.91
N ILE A 152 7.16 1.53 11.13
CA ILE A 152 6.60 1.91 9.84
C ILE A 152 5.60 3.03 10.02
N TYR A 153 4.63 2.86 10.92
CA TYR A 153 3.57 3.84 11.17
C TYR A 153 4.10 5.21 11.56
N ALA A 154 5.17 5.26 12.35
CA ALA A 154 5.78 6.52 12.78
C ALA A 154 6.42 7.32 11.62
N ASN A 155 6.82 6.65 10.53
CA ASN A 155 7.61 7.23 9.45
C ASN A 155 6.89 7.30 8.10
N ILE A 156 5.87 6.46 7.88
CA ILE A 156 5.11 6.44 6.63
C ILE A 156 4.09 7.60 6.59
N GLU A 157 3.83 8.13 5.42
CA GLU A 157 2.83 9.20 5.21
C GLU A 157 1.81 8.79 4.16
N VAL A 158 0.59 9.32 4.26
CA VAL A 158 -0.47 9.12 3.27
C VAL A 158 0.01 9.62 1.91
N GLY A 159 -0.26 8.86 0.85
CA GLY A 159 0.23 9.12 -0.49
C GLY A 159 1.62 8.54 -0.79
N MET A 160 2.33 8.00 0.21
CA MET A 160 3.64 7.38 -0.01
C MET A 160 3.52 6.09 -0.82
N PRO A 161 4.44 5.83 -1.78
CA PRO A 161 4.40 4.62 -2.59
C PRO A 161 4.56 3.34 -1.79
N VAL A 162 3.75 2.35 -2.14
CA VAL A 162 3.84 0.96 -1.68
C VAL A 162 3.94 0.06 -2.91
N VAL A 163 5.07 -0.60 -3.08
CA VAL A 163 5.36 -1.48 -4.23
C VAL A 163 5.26 -2.92 -3.79
N VAL A 164 4.34 -3.68 -4.38
CA VAL A 164 4.11 -5.09 -4.08
C VAL A 164 4.48 -5.92 -5.31
N TYR A 165 5.35 -6.91 -5.14
CA TYR A 165 5.83 -7.76 -6.23
C TYR A 165 6.13 -9.19 -5.77
N GLU A 166 6.29 -10.10 -6.77
CA GLU A 166 6.73 -11.49 -6.62
C GLU A 166 8.17 -11.67 -7.06
#